data_64f0bd9f069d7f81ae0575c28914fabb
#
_entry.id   64f0bd9f069d7f81ae0575c28914fabb
#
_cell.length_a   1.000
_cell.length_b   1.000
_cell.length_c   1.000
_cell.angle_alpha   90.00
_cell.angle_beta   90.00
_cell.angle_gamma   90.00
#
_symmetry.space_group_name_H-M   'P 1'
#
loop_
_entity.id
_entity.type
_entity.pdbx_description
1 polymer ?
#
loop_
_entity_poly.entity_id
_entity_poly.type
_entity_poly.pdbx_seq_one_letter_code
_entity_poly.pdbx_strand_id
1 'polypeptide(L)'
;MQVFKRKLPKESKMLSAFAAAFRTPDLRRKLLFTLGIISLFRMGSVIPAPGVSYAAVQFCVDSVQDNSIYGLINLFSGGALLQLSIFALGIMPYITSSIIIQLLTVVIPRLESLKKEGQAGQARITQYTRYLTVGLAVLQSTTIITLARTPGRLFQGCNEQLLPNQSIQMLLTIVVVMTAGASLIFWLGELITDRGVGNGMSILIFSSIISTFPGQLSSIFTIDGSLKFILVLLVIGVTIAGVVFVEQAQRRIPVQYAKRQVGRKSYGGTSTYLPIKVNQAGVIPVIFASSLLYLPSLIVQLTGSQAAWAQWVATYMDPGRSGYLTLNFLLIMFFA
;
A
#
# COMPACT_ATOMS: atom_id res chain seq x y z
N MET A 1 43.18 -16.05 25.67
CA MET A 1 42.71 -16.41 24.30
C MET A 1 41.64 -17.48 24.48
N GLN A 2 40.39 -17.05 24.71
CA GLN A 2 39.24 -17.96 24.75
C GLN A 2 38.23 -17.46 23.69
N VAL A 3 38.17 -18.22 22.62
CA VAL A 3 37.27 -18.02 21.48
C VAL A 3 35.86 -18.34 21.93
N PHE A 4 35.05 -17.33 22.02
CA PHE A 4 33.61 -17.43 22.29
C PHE A 4 32.93 -18.11 21.10
N LYS A 5 32.83 -19.45 21.08
CA LYS A 5 31.99 -20.23 20.17
C LYS A 5 30.53 -19.86 20.42
N ARG A 6 30.00 -18.87 19.71
CA ARG A 6 28.57 -18.67 19.59
C ARG A 6 28.00 -19.85 18.79
N LYS A 7 27.38 -20.81 19.47
CA LYS A 7 26.54 -21.82 18.86
C LYS A 7 25.43 -21.10 18.07
N LEU A 8 25.38 -21.33 16.78
CA LEU A 8 24.26 -20.93 15.93
C LEU A 8 22.96 -21.55 16.49
N PRO A 9 21.88 -20.80 16.63
CA PRO A 9 20.62 -21.37 17.13
C PRO A 9 20.00 -22.26 16.07
N LYS A 10 19.73 -23.51 16.43
CA LYS A 10 19.02 -24.50 15.63
C LYS A 10 17.66 -23.96 15.15
N GLU A 11 17.27 -24.31 13.93
CA GLU A 11 16.00 -23.95 13.25
C GLU A 11 14.71 -24.20 14.06
N SER A 12 14.76 -25.09 15.07
CA SER A 12 13.66 -25.32 16.02
C SER A 12 13.28 -24.10 16.88
N LYS A 13 14.12 -23.05 16.92
CA LYS A 13 13.85 -21.84 17.73
C LYS A 13 12.92 -20.81 17.04
N MET A 14 12.75 -20.83 15.72
CA MET A 14 11.82 -19.93 15.07
C MET A 14 10.36 -20.32 15.41
N LEU A 15 10.00 -21.58 15.25
CA LEU A 15 8.68 -22.08 15.63
C LEU A 15 8.38 -21.91 17.12
N SER A 16 9.41 -22.10 17.99
CA SER A 16 9.25 -21.86 19.43
C SER A 16 9.12 -20.38 19.78
N ALA A 17 9.74 -19.46 19.00
CA ALA A 17 9.54 -18.03 19.17
C ALA A 17 8.14 -17.58 18.76
N PHE A 18 7.57 -18.12 17.65
CA PHE A 18 6.19 -17.92 17.29
C PHE A 18 5.22 -18.45 18.37
N ALA A 19 5.44 -19.67 18.85
CA ALA A 19 4.64 -20.24 19.93
C ALA A 19 4.73 -19.43 21.23
N ALA A 20 5.91 -18.88 21.55
CA ALA A 20 6.12 -17.99 22.70
C ALA A 20 5.40 -16.64 22.53
N ALA A 21 5.34 -16.10 21.31
CA ALA A 21 4.60 -14.88 21.01
C ALA A 21 3.09 -15.03 21.34
N PHE A 22 2.49 -16.19 21.01
CA PHE A 22 1.10 -16.47 21.34
C PHE A 22 0.88 -16.79 22.83
N ARG A 23 1.93 -17.14 23.58
CA ARG A 23 1.86 -17.38 25.04
C ARG A 23 1.87 -16.08 25.85
N THR A 24 2.44 -15.00 25.32
CA THR A 24 2.47 -13.70 25.99
C THR A 24 1.10 -13.02 25.86
N PRO A 25 0.33 -12.76 26.95
CA PRO A 25 -1.06 -12.32 26.87
C PRO A 25 -1.21 -10.97 26.16
N ASP A 26 -0.30 -10.02 26.36
CA ASP A 26 -0.33 -8.70 25.71
C ASP A 26 -0.12 -8.80 24.19
N LEU A 27 0.85 -9.58 23.76
CA LEU A 27 1.16 -9.73 22.34
C LEU A 27 0.04 -10.51 21.62
N ARG A 28 -0.50 -11.55 22.28
CA ARG A 28 -1.65 -12.31 21.77
C ARG A 28 -2.86 -11.40 21.56
N ARG A 29 -3.16 -10.52 22.53
CA ARG A 29 -4.29 -9.58 22.44
C ARG A 29 -4.13 -8.63 21.26
N LYS A 30 -2.93 -8.06 21.07
CA LYS A 30 -2.61 -7.19 19.94
C LYS A 30 -2.69 -7.90 18.59
N LEU A 31 -2.17 -9.13 18.49
CA LEU A 31 -2.24 -9.95 17.28
C LEU A 31 -3.70 -10.29 16.91
N LEU A 32 -4.49 -10.76 17.86
CA LEU A 32 -5.90 -11.10 17.63
C LEU A 32 -6.71 -9.86 17.23
N PHE A 33 -6.43 -8.71 17.83
CA PHE A 33 -7.04 -7.45 17.46
C PHE A 33 -6.71 -7.05 16.02
N THR A 34 -5.44 -7.13 15.62
CA THR A 34 -4.99 -6.85 14.25
C THR A 34 -5.63 -7.79 13.24
N LEU A 35 -5.68 -9.10 13.53
CA LEU A 35 -6.34 -10.10 12.69
C LEU A 35 -7.85 -9.84 12.58
N GLY A 36 -8.50 -9.43 13.67
CA GLY A 36 -9.92 -9.05 13.66
C GLY A 36 -10.20 -7.88 12.71
N ILE A 37 -9.35 -6.83 12.76
CA ILE A 37 -9.49 -5.68 11.85
C ILE A 37 -9.22 -6.08 10.40
N ILE A 38 -8.20 -6.90 10.13
CA ILE A 38 -7.92 -7.41 8.78
C ILE A 38 -9.14 -8.19 8.26
N SER A 39 -9.77 -9.01 9.09
CA SER A 39 -10.99 -9.76 8.71
C SER A 39 -12.15 -8.81 8.38
N LEU A 40 -12.38 -7.78 9.19
CA LEU A 40 -13.39 -6.75 8.91
C LEU A 40 -13.10 -6.01 7.58
N PHE A 41 -11.85 -5.64 7.35
CA PHE A 41 -11.42 -5.03 6.10
C PHE A 41 -11.70 -5.95 4.90
N ARG A 42 -11.40 -7.24 5.02
CA ARG A 42 -11.66 -8.21 3.96
C ARG A 42 -13.15 -8.43 3.70
N MET A 43 -13.96 -8.49 4.75
CA MET A 43 -15.42 -8.57 4.58
C MET A 43 -15.95 -7.36 3.81
N GLY A 44 -15.56 -6.14 4.16
CA GLY A 44 -16.01 -4.94 3.47
C GLY A 44 -15.49 -4.82 2.02
N SER A 45 -14.37 -5.46 1.68
CA SER A 45 -13.85 -5.46 0.30
C SER A 45 -14.63 -6.38 -0.65
N VAL A 46 -15.43 -7.32 -0.13
CA VAL A 46 -16.25 -8.25 -0.91
C VAL A 46 -17.70 -7.77 -1.04
N ILE A 47 -18.18 -6.93 -0.11
CA ILE A 47 -19.56 -6.44 -0.13
C ILE A 47 -19.71 -5.37 -1.23
N PRO A 48 -20.51 -5.59 -2.29
CA PRO A 48 -20.71 -4.60 -3.34
C PRO A 48 -21.42 -3.35 -2.82
N ALA A 49 -21.14 -2.20 -3.44
CA ALA A 49 -21.84 -0.97 -3.11
C ALA A 49 -23.32 -1.08 -3.51
N PRO A 50 -24.23 -0.41 -2.76
CA PRO A 50 -25.65 -0.46 -3.07
C PRO A 50 -25.93 0.06 -4.48
N GLY A 51 -26.76 -0.66 -5.25
CA GLY A 51 -27.10 -0.29 -6.62
C GLY A 51 -26.15 -0.80 -7.71
N VAL A 52 -25.12 -1.54 -7.35
CA VAL A 52 -24.22 -2.21 -8.30
C VAL A 52 -24.75 -3.63 -8.56
N SER A 53 -24.80 -4.02 -9.83
CA SER A 53 -25.17 -5.39 -10.22
C SER A 53 -23.98 -6.33 -10.02
N TYR A 54 -24.01 -7.12 -8.95
CA TYR A 54 -22.94 -8.08 -8.64
C TYR A 54 -22.70 -9.10 -9.76
N ALA A 55 -23.78 -9.60 -10.38
CA ALA A 55 -23.69 -10.57 -11.48
C ALA A 55 -23.00 -9.98 -12.71
N ALA A 56 -23.35 -8.74 -13.10
CA ALA A 56 -22.71 -8.06 -14.23
C ALA A 56 -21.21 -7.77 -13.95
N VAL A 57 -20.90 -7.35 -12.74
CA VAL A 57 -19.51 -7.11 -12.32
C VAL A 57 -18.68 -8.41 -12.39
N GLN A 58 -19.21 -9.50 -11.86
CA GLN A 58 -18.51 -10.79 -11.86
C GLN A 58 -18.29 -11.31 -13.27
N PHE A 59 -19.30 -11.22 -14.14
CA PHE A 59 -19.18 -11.57 -15.55
C PHE A 59 -18.10 -10.75 -16.27
N CYS A 60 -18.03 -9.42 -16.02
CA CYS A 60 -17.02 -8.56 -16.60
C CYS A 60 -15.60 -8.87 -16.05
N VAL A 61 -15.47 -9.15 -14.77
CA VAL A 61 -14.16 -9.52 -14.16
C VAL A 61 -13.61 -10.80 -14.75
N ASP A 62 -14.48 -11.81 -14.96
CA ASP A 62 -14.08 -13.10 -15.51
C ASP A 62 -13.74 -13.04 -17.02
N SER A 63 -14.33 -12.08 -17.74
CA SER A 63 -14.14 -11.93 -19.19
C SER A 63 -12.97 -11.02 -19.60
N VAL A 64 -12.44 -10.19 -18.67
CA VAL A 64 -11.36 -9.23 -18.96
C VAL A 64 -10.03 -9.76 -18.47
N GLN A 65 -9.11 -10.02 -19.41
CA GLN A 65 -7.72 -10.28 -19.08
C GLN A 65 -7.01 -9.01 -18.59
N ASP A 66 -6.35 -9.11 -17.43
CA ASP A 66 -5.75 -8.04 -16.63
C ASP A 66 -4.52 -7.35 -17.27
N ASN A 67 -4.69 -6.61 -18.35
CA ASN A 67 -3.58 -5.80 -18.93
C ASN A 67 -3.78 -4.27 -18.78
N SER A 68 -4.60 -3.82 -17.85
CA SER A 68 -4.91 -2.40 -17.71
C SER A 68 -4.35 -1.77 -16.42
N ILE A 69 -4.26 -0.43 -16.41
CA ILE A 69 -3.91 0.39 -15.23
C ILE A 69 -4.77 0.02 -14.02
N TYR A 70 -6.01 -0.41 -14.24
CA TYR A 70 -6.92 -0.89 -13.21
C TYR A 70 -6.42 -2.13 -12.46
N GLY A 71 -5.61 -2.98 -13.10
CA GLY A 71 -4.98 -4.13 -12.44
C GLY A 71 -4.05 -3.71 -11.31
N LEU A 72 -3.23 -2.66 -11.49
CA LEU A 72 -2.36 -2.13 -10.44
C LEU A 72 -3.17 -1.54 -9.28
N ILE A 73 -4.21 -0.74 -9.58
CA ILE A 73 -5.08 -0.15 -8.54
C ILE A 73 -5.83 -1.25 -7.80
N ASN A 74 -6.28 -2.27 -8.52
CA ASN A 74 -6.94 -3.42 -7.95
C ASN A 74 -6.05 -4.21 -6.98
N LEU A 75 -4.75 -4.29 -7.24
CA LEU A 75 -3.76 -4.85 -6.33
C LEU A 75 -3.75 -4.14 -4.98
N PHE A 76 -3.75 -2.80 -4.97
CA PHE A 76 -3.77 -1.99 -3.74
C PHE A 76 -5.12 -2.01 -3.03
N SER A 77 -6.22 -2.20 -3.76
CA SER A 77 -7.56 -2.36 -3.17
C SER A 77 -7.86 -3.81 -2.74
N GLY A 78 -7.01 -4.77 -3.13
CA GLY A 78 -7.20 -6.18 -2.79
C GLY A 78 -8.39 -6.84 -3.49
N GLY A 79 -8.69 -6.46 -4.73
CA GLY A 79 -9.84 -6.95 -5.50
C GLY A 79 -11.12 -6.12 -5.36
N ALA A 80 -11.16 -5.21 -4.39
CA ALA A 80 -12.35 -4.43 -4.05
C ALA A 80 -12.79 -3.45 -5.15
N LEU A 81 -11.83 -2.90 -5.92
CA LEU A 81 -12.12 -1.95 -6.99
C LEU A 81 -12.91 -2.61 -8.13
N LEU A 82 -12.45 -3.76 -8.61
CA LEU A 82 -13.11 -4.49 -9.69
C LEU A 82 -14.50 -4.96 -9.29
N GLN A 83 -14.72 -5.24 -8.01
CA GLN A 83 -16.04 -5.61 -7.47
C GLN A 83 -16.95 -4.41 -7.18
N LEU A 84 -16.48 -3.16 -7.39
CA LEU A 84 -17.20 -1.95 -7.02
C LEU A 84 -17.76 -2.04 -5.59
N SER A 85 -16.95 -2.56 -4.68
CA SER A 85 -17.35 -2.80 -3.28
C SER A 85 -17.39 -1.50 -2.46
N ILE A 86 -17.89 -1.56 -1.24
CA ILE A 86 -17.88 -0.44 -0.28
C ILE A 86 -16.45 0.07 -0.07
N PHE A 87 -15.46 -0.83 -0.10
CA PHE A 87 -14.04 -0.51 0.04
C PHE A 87 -13.29 -0.43 -1.28
N ALA A 88 -13.98 -0.15 -2.40
CA ALA A 88 -13.39 -0.09 -3.73
C ALA A 88 -12.17 0.85 -3.85
N LEU A 89 -12.21 2.00 -3.18
CA LEU A 89 -11.10 2.96 -3.17
C LEU A 89 -9.86 2.46 -2.41
N GLY A 90 -10.04 1.49 -1.51
CA GLY A 90 -8.97 0.98 -0.68
C GLY A 90 -8.29 2.07 0.15
N ILE A 91 -6.97 1.97 0.28
CA ILE A 91 -6.14 2.90 1.04
C ILE A 91 -5.58 4.03 0.16
N MET A 92 -5.79 3.97 -1.17
CA MET A 92 -5.20 4.90 -2.14
C MET A 92 -5.46 6.39 -1.83
N PRO A 93 -6.69 6.84 -1.47
CA PRO A 93 -6.95 8.25 -1.15
C PRO A 93 -6.09 8.74 0.02
N TYR A 94 -5.89 7.91 1.04
CA TYR A 94 -5.07 8.26 2.19
C TYR A 94 -3.58 8.35 1.83
N ILE A 95 -3.06 7.38 1.06
CA ILE A 95 -1.66 7.40 0.62
C ILE A 95 -1.38 8.67 -0.17
N THR A 96 -2.23 8.98 -1.17
CA THR A 96 -2.10 10.16 -2.01
C THR A 96 -2.16 11.45 -1.18
N SER A 97 -3.09 11.55 -0.22
CA SER A 97 -3.19 12.68 0.69
C SER A 97 -1.94 12.85 1.55
N SER A 98 -1.43 11.76 2.10
CA SER A 98 -0.23 11.77 2.93
C SER A 98 0.99 12.26 2.15
N ILE A 99 1.13 11.83 0.88
CA ILE A 99 2.18 12.30 -0.02
C ILE A 99 2.06 13.78 -0.29
N ILE A 100 0.87 14.24 -0.67
CA ILE A 100 0.61 15.65 -0.97
C ILE A 100 0.95 16.51 0.25
N ILE A 101 0.50 16.13 1.43
CA ILE A 101 0.80 16.88 2.66
C ILE A 101 2.30 16.85 2.97
N GLN A 102 2.99 15.73 2.80
CA GLN A 102 4.44 15.66 3.00
C GLN A 102 5.22 16.56 2.05
N LEU A 103 4.84 16.62 0.77
CA LEU A 103 5.43 17.53 -0.18
C LEU A 103 5.13 18.99 0.18
N LEU A 104 3.89 19.28 0.58
CA LEU A 104 3.51 20.63 1.02
C LEU A 104 4.24 21.07 2.29
N THR A 105 4.63 20.15 3.18
CA THR A 105 5.43 20.52 4.37
C THR A 105 6.84 21.01 4.02
N VAL A 106 7.36 20.67 2.83
CA VAL A 106 8.66 21.16 2.35
C VAL A 106 8.52 22.54 1.70
N VAL A 107 7.38 22.79 1.02
CA VAL A 107 7.16 24.00 0.24
C VAL A 107 6.53 25.12 1.07
N ILE A 108 5.64 24.78 2.01
CA ILE A 108 4.87 25.76 2.81
C ILE A 108 5.53 25.94 4.18
N PRO A 109 6.12 27.13 4.48
CA PRO A 109 6.83 27.38 5.75
C PRO A 109 5.97 27.16 6.99
N ARG A 110 4.65 27.40 6.88
CA ARG A 110 3.71 27.21 7.98
C ARG A 110 3.51 25.74 8.35
N LEU A 111 3.55 24.83 7.37
CA LEU A 111 3.50 23.39 7.61
C LEU A 111 4.85 22.85 8.09
N GLU A 112 5.95 23.44 7.64
CA GLU A 112 7.28 23.13 8.14
C GLU A 112 7.42 23.49 9.63
N SER A 113 6.91 24.66 10.06
CA SER A 113 6.90 25.05 11.48
C SER A 113 6.10 24.07 12.34
N LEU A 114 4.93 23.64 11.86
CA LEU A 114 4.13 22.61 12.54
C LEU A 114 4.91 21.30 12.69
N LYS A 115 5.66 20.88 11.66
CA LYS A 115 6.49 19.66 11.74
C LYS A 115 7.58 19.80 12.81
N LYS A 116 8.13 20.99 13.04
CA LYS A 116 9.13 21.28 14.08
C LYS A 116 8.55 21.33 15.50
N GLU A 117 7.25 21.51 15.65
CA GLU A 117 6.54 21.50 16.96
C GLU A 117 6.47 20.07 17.59
N GLY A 118 6.97 19.03 16.92
CA GLY A 118 6.98 17.68 17.44
C GLY A 118 5.61 17.00 17.40
N GLN A 119 5.23 16.30 18.47
CA GLN A 119 4.01 15.46 18.48
C GLN A 119 2.71 16.28 18.31
N ALA A 120 2.61 17.47 18.86
CA ALA A 120 1.45 18.34 18.73
C ALA A 120 1.25 18.81 17.28
N GLY A 121 2.32 19.21 16.61
CA GLY A 121 2.30 19.59 15.21
C GLY A 121 2.00 18.41 14.28
N GLN A 122 2.55 17.25 14.60
CA GLN A 122 2.28 16.00 13.84
C GLN A 122 0.80 15.61 13.91
N ALA A 123 0.14 15.76 15.06
CA ALA A 123 -1.29 15.51 15.19
C ALA A 123 -2.12 16.42 14.27
N ARG A 124 -1.76 17.72 14.15
CA ARG A 124 -2.42 18.64 13.22
C ARG A 124 -2.17 18.28 11.75
N ILE A 125 -0.96 17.90 11.40
CA ILE A 125 -0.61 17.44 10.04
C ILE A 125 -1.45 16.21 9.69
N THR A 126 -1.57 15.24 10.58
CA THR A 126 -2.42 14.05 10.40
C THR A 126 -3.89 14.45 10.20
N GLN A 127 -4.38 15.46 10.91
CA GLN A 127 -5.75 15.94 10.74
C GLN A 127 -5.97 16.58 9.36
N TYR A 128 -5.03 17.37 8.85
CA TYR A 128 -5.08 17.88 7.46
C TYR A 128 -5.04 16.77 6.44
N THR A 129 -4.24 15.74 6.68
CA THR A 129 -4.22 14.53 5.82
C THR A 129 -5.60 13.86 5.78
N ARG A 130 -6.29 13.73 6.91
CA ARG A 130 -7.65 13.18 6.99
C ARG A 130 -8.65 13.97 6.14
N TYR A 131 -8.67 15.29 6.26
CA TYR A 131 -9.57 16.15 5.47
C TYR A 131 -9.28 16.03 3.97
N LEU A 132 -8.02 16.05 3.59
CA LEU A 132 -7.62 15.87 2.19
C LEU A 132 -7.97 14.46 1.67
N THR A 133 -7.86 13.43 2.51
CA THR A 133 -8.25 12.05 2.17
C THR A 133 -9.73 11.98 1.82
N VAL A 134 -10.60 12.59 2.61
CA VAL A 134 -12.05 12.61 2.32
C VAL A 134 -12.33 13.34 1.01
N GLY A 135 -11.70 14.50 0.79
CA GLY A 135 -11.83 15.24 -0.47
C GLY A 135 -11.40 14.43 -1.70
N LEU A 136 -10.23 13.79 -1.62
CA LEU A 136 -9.75 12.92 -2.70
C LEU A 136 -10.63 11.66 -2.87
N ALA A 137 -11.14 11.09 -1.80
CA ALA A 137 -12.06 9.95 -1.88
C ALA A 137 -13.36 10.31 -2.62
N VAL A 138 -13.92 11.50 -2.39
CA VAL A 138 -15.08 11.99 -3.16
C VAL A 138 -14.75 12.14 -4.64
N LEU A 139 -13.61 12.72 -4.98
CA LEU A 139 -13.18 12.88 -6.37
C LEU A 139 -12.97 11.52 -7.05
N GLN A 140 -12.26 10.61 -6.39
CA GLN A 140 -11.98 9.27 -6.96
C GLN A 140 -13.25 8.43 -7.08
N SER A 141 -14.14 8.45 -6.09
CA SER A 141 -15.42 7.72 -6.18
C SER A 141 -16.30 8.25 -7.29
N THR A 142 -16.37 9.57 -7.46
CA THR A 142 -17.12 10.20 -8.57
C THR A 142 -16.55 9.77 -9.92
N THR A 143 -15.22 9.70 -10.04
CA THR A 143 -14.54 9.24 -11.27
C THR A 143 -14.88 7.79 -11.58
N ILE A 144 -14.75 6.90 -10.62
CA ILE A 144 -15.04 5.46 -10.83
C ILE A 144 -16.49 5.24 -11.22
N ILE A 145 -17.42 5.96 -10.60
CA ILE A 145 -18.84 5.84 -10.90
C ILE A 145 -19.16 6.39 -12.30
N THR A 146 -18.56 7.50 -12.71
CA THR A 146 -18.75 8.05 -14.07
C THR A 146 -18.23 7.09 -15.14
N LEU A 147 -17.13 6.38 -14.86
CA LEU A 147 -16.60 5.32 -15.73
C LEU A 147 -17.52 4.08 -15.73
N ALA A 148 -18.03 3.69 -14.56
CA ALA A 148 -18.94 2.54 -14.43
C ALA A 148 -20.32 2.75 -15.09
N ARG A 149 -20.76 4.01 -15.26
CA ARG A 149 -22.00 4.33 -16.01
C ARG A 149 -21.92 4.01 -17.49
N THR A 150 -20.72 4.08 -18.06
CA THR A 150 -20.52 3.86 -19.50
C THR A 150 -20.02 2.43 -19.71
N PRO A 151 -20.82 1.55 -20.35
CA PRO A 151 -20.37 0.20 -20.67
C PRO A 151 -19.05 0.22 -21.45
N GLY A 152 -18.16 -0.72 -21.17
CA GLY A 152 -16.87 -0.86 -21.85
C GLY A 152 -15.78 0.13 -21.46
N ARG A 153 -16.06 1.15 -20.62
CA ARG A 153 -15.02 2.09 -20.15
C ARG A 153 -14.26 1.62 -18.92
N LEU A 154 -14.95 1.03 -17.95
CA LEU A 154 -14.31 0.48 -16.76
C LEU A 154 -13.66 -0.87 -17.06
N PHE A 155 -14.38 -1.74 -17.78
CA PHE A 155 -13.89 -3.04 -18.23
C PHE A 155 -13.82 -3.03 -19.75
N GLN A 156 -12.63 -2.96 -20.31
CA GLN A 156 -12.43 -3.01 -21.77
C GLN A 156 -12.86 -4.37 -22.30
N GLY A 157 -13.85 -4.37 -23.19
CA GLY A 157 -14.40 -5.60 -23.78
C GLY A 157 -15.67 -6.14 -23.12
N CYS A 158 -16.13 -5.55 -22.01
CA CYS A 158 -17.40 -5.91 -21.38
C CYS A 158 -18.42 -4.80 -21.55
N ASN A 159 -19.54 -5.08 -22.26
CA ASN A 159 -20.62 -4.12 -22.54
C ASN A 159 -21.81 -4.25 -21.59
N GLU A 160 -21.67 -4.99 -20.50
CA GLU A 160 -22.74 -5.16 -19.51
C GLU A 160 -22.98 -3.88 -18.70
N GLN A 161 -24.23 -3.66 -18.31
CA GLN A 161 -24.61 -2.52 -17.46
C GLN A 161 -24.28 -2.83 -16.00
N LEU A 162 -23.22 -2.23 -15.49
CA LEU A 162 -22.78 -2.38 -14.08
C LEU A 162 -23.76 -1.70 -13.11
N LEU A 163 -24.38 -0.59 -13.55
CA LEU A 163 -25.34 0.21 -12.78
C LEU A 163 -26.73 0.16 -13.43
N PRO A 164 -27.62 -0.72 -12.99
CA PRO A 164 -28.98 -0.83 -13.53
C PRO A 164 -29.81 0.45 -13.32
N ASN A 165 -29.61 1.09 -12.16
CA ASN A 165 -30.30 2.33 -11.82
C ASN A 165 -29.32 3.51 -11.85
N GLN A 166 -29.47 4.39 -12.85
CA GLN A 166 -28.61 5.56 -13.06
C GLN A 166 -29.24 6.87 -12.54
N SER A 167 -30.21 6.80 -11.63
CA SER A 167 -30.76 8.01 -11.01
C SER A 167 -29.69 8.78 -10.23
N ILE A 168 -29.79 10.11 -10.22
CA ILE A 168 -28.83 10.98 -9.53
C ILE A 168 -28.73 10.63 -8.04
N GLN A 169 -29.85 10.31 -7.42
CA GLN A 169 -29.89 9.90 -6.01
C GLN A 169 -29.08 8.63 -5.77
N MET A 170 -29.18 7.62 -6.65
CA MET A 170 -28.43 6.38 -6.54
C MET A 170 -26.93 6.61 -6.71
N LEU A 171 -26.54 7.41 -7.70
CA LEU A 171 -25.14 7.77 -7.93
C LEU A 171 -24.54 8.50 -6.73
N LEU A 172 -25.25 9.46 -6.16
CA LEU A 172 -24.82 10.15 -4.93
C LEU A 172 -24.70 9.17 -3.76
N THR A 173 -25.62 8.25 -3.60
CA THR A 173 -25.54 7.22 -2.55
C THR A 173 -24.29 6.37 -2.69
N ILE A 174 -23.95 5.94 -3.90
CA ILE A 174 -22.73 5.15 -4.13
C ILE A 174 -21.47 5.96 -3.83
N VAL A 175 -21.42 7.25 -4.25
CA VAL A 175 -20.28 8.16 -3.91
C VAL A 175 -20.10 8.27 -2.40
N VAL A 176 -21.19 8.52 -1.67
CA VAL A 176 -21.17 8.67 -0.21
C VAL A 176 -20.72 7.35 0.45
N VAL A 177 -21.26 6.21 0.01
CA VAL A 177 -20.90 4.90 0.56
C VAL A 177 -19.42 4.57 0.32
N MET A 178 -18.90 4.77 -0.90
CA MET A 178 -17.48 4.54 -1.20
C MET A 178 -16.56 5.49 -0.43
N THR A 179 -16.95 6.76 -0.28
CA THR A 179 -16.18 7.74 0.50
C THR A 179 -16.19 7.39 1.98
N ALA A 180 -17.35 7.00 2.52
CA ALA A 180 -17.45 6.50 3.89
C ALA A 180 -16.60 5.24 4.10
N GLY A 181 -16.60 4.33 3.11
CA GLY A 181 -15.75 3.13 3.12
C GLY A 181 -14.27 3.48 3.18
N ALA A 182 -13.79 4.39 2.35
CA ALA A 182 -12.40 4.86 2.39
C ALA A 182 -12.05 5.52 3.74
N SER A 183 -12.97 6.31 4.30
CA SER A 183 -12.81 6.93 5.62
C SER A 183 -12.72 5.88 6.73
N LEU A 184 -13.51 4.83 6.64
CA LEU A 184 -13.49 3.72 7.58
C LEU A 184 -12.19 2.92 7.49
N ILE A 185 -11.66 2.68 6.28
CA ILE A 185 -10.39 1.99 6.09
C ILE A 185 -9.24 2.75 6.76
N PHE A 186 -9.12 4.06 6.54
CA PHE A 186 -8.04 4.80 7.18
C PHE A 186 -8.18 4.80 8.71
N TRP A 187 -9.41 4.91 9.24
CA TRP A 187 -9.65 4.80 10.67
C TRP A 187 -9.26 3.43 11.23
N LEU A 188 -9.58 2.34 10.52
CA LEU A 188 -9.12 0.99 10.88
C LEU A 188 -7.59 0.88 10.88
N GLY A 189 -6.92 1.51 9.92
CA GLY A 189 -5.46 1.56 9.87
C GLY A 189 -4.84 2.31 11.06
N GLU A 190 -5.41 3.45 11.45
CA GLU A 190 -4.99 4.16 12.67
C GLU A 190 -5.23 3.30 13.93
N LEU A 191 -6.37 2.65 14.00
CA LEU A 191 -6.72 1.80 15.13
C LEU A 191 -5.76 0.61 15.31
N ILE A 192 -5.27 0.02 14.20
CA ILE A 192 -4.19 -0.98 14.25
C ILE A 192 -2.90 -0.36 14.77
N THR A 193 -2.54 0.85 14.32
CA THR A 193 -1.31 1.53 14.74
C THR A 193 -1.33 1.83 16.24
N ASP A 194 -2.49 2.24 16.79
CA ASP A 194 -2.64 2.61 18.19
C ASP A 194 -2.73 1.38 19.13
N ARG A 195 -3.45 0.36 18.73
CA ARG A 195 -3.79 -0.77 19.62
C ARG A 195 -3.30 -2.13 19.14
N GLY A 196 -2.84 -2.23 17.91
CA GLY A 196 -2.37 -3.46 17.28
C GLY A 196 -0.86 -3.62 17.28
N VAL A 197 -0.33 -4.18 16.19
CA VAL A 197 1.10 -4.43 15.97
C VAL A 197 1.56 -3.66 14.75
N GLY A 198 2.62 -2.86 14.90
CA GLY A 198 3.27 -2.17 13.78
C GLY A 198 2.46 -1.03 13.18
N ASN A 199 2.79 -0.66 11.93
CA ASN A 199 2.08 0.38 11.18
C ASN A 199 0.82 -0.19 10.52
N GLY A 200 -0.37 0.25 10.96
CA GLY A 200 -1.64 -0.30 10.51
C GLY A 200 -1.91 -0.10 9.02
N MET A 201 -1.49 1.04 8.45
CA MET A 201 -1.64 1.28 7.01
C MET A 201 -0.83 0.29 6.18
N SER A 202 0.42 0.04 6.58
CA SER A 202 1.27 -0.95 5.91
C SER A 202 0.70 -2.37 6.00
N ILE A 203 0.10 -2.72 7.13
CA ILE A 203 -0.54 -4.03 7.33
C ILE A 203 -1.77 -4.19 6.43
N LEU A 204 -2.59 -3.16 6.28
CA LEU A 204 -3.75 -3.19 5.41
C LEU A 204 -3.35 -3.29 3.93
N ILE A 205 -2.31 -2.55 3.49
CA ILE A 205 -1.74 -2.67 2.13
C ILE A 205 -1.22 -4.10 1.90
N PHE A 206 -0.46 -4.62 2.84
CA PHE A 206 0.05 -5.99 2.78
C PHE A 206 -1.09 -7.03 2.68
N SER A 207 -2.14 -6.87 3.49
CA SER A 207 -3.33 -7.72 3.43
C SER A 207 -4.03 -7.64 2.06
N SER A 208 -4.11 -6.45 1.46
CA SER A 208 -4.67 -6.26 0.11
C SER A 208 -3.88 -7.03 -0.93
N ILE A 209 -2.56 -6.85 -0.96
CA ILE A 209 -1.67 -7.49 -1.94
C ILE A 209 -1.70 -9.02 -1.78
N ILE A 210 -1.56 -9.52 -0.56
CA ILE A 210 -1.55 -10.97 -0.31
C ILE A 210 -2.86 -11.65 -0.72
N SER A 211 -3.97 -10.96 -0.62
CA SER A 211 -5.27 -11.57 -0.94
C SER A 211 -5.52 -11.78 -2.44
N THR A 212 -4.90 -10.98 -3.30
CA THR A 212 -4.97 -11.15 -4.75
C THR A 212 -3.97 -12.18 -5.27
N PHE A 213 -2.92 -12.43 -4.51
CA PHE A 213 -1.81 -13.29 -4.88
C PHE A 213 -2.19 -14.74 -5.19
N PRO A 214 -3.04 -15.45 -4.41
CA PRO A 214 -3.45 -16.82 -4.72
C PRO A 214 -4.19 -16.95 -6.05
N GLY A 215 -5.07 -15.98 -6.36
CA GLY A 215 -5.81 -15.95 -7.62
C GLY A 215 -4.88 -15.80 -8.83
N GLN A 216 -3.92 -14.88 -8.76
CA GLN A 216 -2.94 -14.68 -9.82
C GLN A 216 -2.03 -15.91 -10.01
N LEU A 217 -1.59 -16.53 -8.93
CA LEU A 217 -0.80 -17.76 -9.00
C LEU A 217 -1.60 -18.91 -9.62
N SER A 218 -2.87 -19.06 -9.27
CA SER A 218 -3.76 -20.05 -9.86
C SER A 218 -3.93 -19.83 -11.37
N SER A 219 -4.10 -18.58 -11.81
CA SER A 219 -4.21 -18.24 -13.23
C SER A 219 -2.94 -18.59 -14.01
N ILE A 220 -1.76 -18.31 -13.45
CA ILE A 220 -0.48 -18.69 -14.08
C ILE A 220 -0.36 -20.21 -14.20
N PHE A 221 -0.78 -20.94 -13.16
CA PHE A 221 -0.72 -22.40 -13.19
C PHE A 221 -1.66 -23.00 -14.27
N THR A 222 -2.86 -22.46 -14.40
CA THR A 222 -3.88 -22.96 -15.34
C THR A 222 -3.61 -22.58 -16.78
N ILE A 223 -3.11 -21.36 -17.04
CA ILE A 223 -2.91 -20.82 -18.40
C ILE A 223 -1.53 -21.17 -18.95
N ASP A 224 -0.49 -20.99 -18.14
CA ASP A 224 0.91 -21.07 -18.56
C ASP A 224 1.61 -22.38 -18.22
N GLY A 225 0.99 -23.21 -17.40
CA GLY A 225 1.49 -24.52 -17.02
C GLY A 225 2.47 -24.53 -15.85
N SER A 226 2.80 -25.75 -15.39
CA SER A 226 3.58 -25.97 -14.17
C SER A 226 5.02 -25.43 -14.22
N LEU A 227 5.67 -25.43 -15.38
CA LEU A 227 7.06 -24.98 -15.51
C LEU A 227 7.20 -23.47 -15.28
N LYS A 228 6.32 -22.66 -15.91
CA LYS A 228 6.31 -21.22 -15.70
C LYS A 228 5.91 -20.87 -14.26
N PHE A 229 4.96 -21.59 -13.67
CA PHE A 229 4.57 -21.45 -12.28
C PHE A 229 5.76 -21.62 -11.32
N ILE A 230 6.57 -22.68 -11.47
CA ILE A 230 7.76 -22.92 -10.65
C ILE A 230 8.78 -21.79 -10.84
N LEU A 231 9.00 -21.35 -12.08
CA LEU A 231 9.93 -20.27 -12.39
C LEU A 231 9.50 -18.96 -11.72
N VAL A 232 8.21 -18.62 -11.77
CA VAL A 232 7.65 -17.44 -11.11
C VAL A 232 7.83 -17.53 -9.59
N LEU A 233 7.54 -18.68 -8.96
CA LEU A 233 7.76 -18.87 -7.53
C LEU A 233 9.24 -18.71 -7.15
N LEU A 234 10.16 -19.21 -7.96
CA LEU A 234 11.59 -19.04 -7.74
C LEU A 234 12.00 -17.58 -7.82
N VAL A 235 11.55 -16.84 -8.83
CA VAL A 235 11.83 -15.41 -8.98
C VAL A 235 11.28 -14.63 -7.79
N ILE A 236 10.04 -14.90 -7.36
CA ILE A 236 9.44 -14.29 -6.18
C ILE A 236 10.27 -14.57 -4.93
N GLY A 237 10.68 -15.83 -4.71
CA GLY A 237 11.51 -16.22 -3.57
C GLY A 237 12.86 -15.50 -3.54
N VAL A 238 13.54 -15.41 -4.68
CA VAL A 238 14.81 -14.69 -4.83
C VAL A 238 14.62 -13.20 -4.59
N THR A 239 13.55 -12.60 -5.12
CA THR A 239 13.23 -11.18 -4.94
C THR A 239 12.95 -10.88 -3.46
N ILE A 240 12.14 -11.68 -2.79
CA ILE A 240 11.86 -11.50 -1.34
C ILE A 240 13.15 -11.62 -0.54
N ALA A 241 13.99 -12.63 -0.81
CA ALA A 241 15.27 -12.81 -0.12
C ALA A 241 16.19 -11.60 -0.34
N GLY A 242 16.28 -11.10 -1.57
CA GLY A 242 17.06 -9.91 -1.92
C GLY A 242 16.58 -8.65 -1.19
N VAL A 243 15.27 -8.40 -1.19
CA VAL A 243 14.66 -7.25 -0.48
C VAL A 243 14.91 -7.33 1.02
N VAL A 244 14.71 -8.51 1.65
CA VAL A 244 14.97 -8.71 3.08
C VAL A 244 16.45 -8.50 3.40
N PHE A 245 17.35 -8.96 2.55
CA PHE A 245 18.80 -8.77 2.73
C PHE A 245 19.18 -7.28 2.73
N VAL A 246 18.68 -6.51 1.75
CA VAL A 246 18.95 -5.06 1.63
C VAL A 246 18.31 -4.29 2.80
N GLU A 247 17.07 -4.63 3.18
CA GLU A 247 16.35 -3.94 4.27
C GLU A 247 16.97 -4.18 5.64
N GLN A 248 17.58 -5.36 5.86
CA GLN A 248 18.31 -5.67 7.10
C GLN A 248 19.77 -5.20 7.08
N ALA A 249 20.28 -4.77 5.92
CA ALA A 249 21.66 -4.34 5.78
C ALA A 249 21.93 -3.07 6.61
N GLN A 250 22.99 -3.13 7.44
CA GLN A 250 23.41 -2.03 8.30
C GLN A 250 24.90 -1.76 8.14
N ARG A 251 25.25 -0.49 7.92
CA ARG A 251 26.64 -0.04 8.04
C ARG A 251 26.96 0.21 9.49
N ARG A 252 27.93 -0.51 10.04
CA ARG A 252 28.38 -0.41 11.44
C ARG A 252 29.58 0.51 11.51
N ILE A 253 29.43 1.69 12.13
CA ILE A 253 30.53 2.63 12.35
C ILE A 253 31.07 2.38 13.77
N PRO A 254 32.36 2.00 13.92
CA PRO A 254 32.93 1.81 15.25
C PRO A 254 33.07 3.15 15.97
N VAL A 255 32.54 3.22 17.19
CA VAL A 255 32.65 4.38 18.07
C VAL A 255 33.49 3.96 19.26
N GLN A 256 34.58 4.67 19.49
CA GLN A 256 35.47 4.47 20.66
C GLN A 256 35.10 5.50 21.72
N TYR A 257 34.71 5.02 22.88
CA TYR A 257 34.53 5.89 24.04
C TYR A 257 35.87 6.06 24.78
N ALA A 258 36.19 7.30 25.18
CA ALA A 258 37.40 7.60 25.96
C ALA A 258 37.36 6.86 27.31
N LYS A 259 38.49 6.25 27.66
CA LYS A 259 38.67 5.64 28.98
C LYS A 259 38.85 6.76 30.00
N ARG A 260 38.02 6.78 31.05
CA ARG A 260 38.20 7.69 32.18
C ARG A 260 38.84 6.93 33.35
N GLN A 261 40.02 7.37 33.79
CA GLN A 261 40.65 6.86 35.02
C GLN A 261 40.25 7.76 36.20
N VAL A 262 39.71 7.13 37.25
CA VAL A 262 39.46 7.79 38.53
C VAL A 262 40.22 7.01 39.58
N GLY A 263 41.36 7.52 39.98
CA GLY A 263 42.33 6.83 40.87
C GLY A 263 42.88 5.55 40.21
N ARG A 264 42.87 4.43 40.95
CA ARG A 264 43.33 3.12 40.47
C ARG A 264 42.27 2.36 39.61
N LYS A 265 41.07 2.87 39.45
CA LYS A 265 39.98 2.21 38.68
C LYS A 265 39.82 2.88 37.33
N SER A 266 39.87 2.06 36.26
CA SER A 266 39.59 2.48 34.87
C SER A 266 38.14 2.19 34.56
N TYR A 267 37.36 3.22 34.26
CA TYR A 267 35.96 3.15 33.83
C TYR A 267 35.86 3.44 32.35
N GLY A 268 35.09 2.64 31.62
CA GLY A 268 34.81 2.81 30.18
C GLY A 268 35.81 2.03 29.31
N GLY A 269 35.67 2.20 28.01
CA GLY A 269 36.51 1.54 27.00
C GLY A 269 35.85 0.34 26.32
N THR A 270 34.54 0.21 26.41
CA THR A 270 33.79 -0.69 25.51
C THR A 270 33.67 -0.03 24.16
N SER A 271 34.24 -0.65 23.13
CA SER A 271 33.96 -0.25 21.75
C SER A 271 32.53 -0.65 21.40
N THR A 272 31.70 0.32 21.05
CA THR A 272 30.36 0.09 20.51
C THR A 272 30.34 0.51 19.05
N TYR A 273 29.28 0.18 18.34
CA TYR A 273 29.08 0.61 16.95
C TYR A 273 27.75 1.31 16.79
N LEU A 274 27.72 2.33 15.93
CA LEU A 274 26.52 3.02 15.52
C LEU A 274 25.95 2.30 14.28
N PRO A 275 24.78 1.64 14.35
CA PRO A 275 24.18 1.00 13.20
C PRO A 275 23.44 2.03 12.35
N ILE A 276 23.82 2.18 11.08
CA ILE A 276 23.11 3.01 10.10
C ILE A 276 22.50 2.07 9.07
N LYS A 277 21.17 2.12 8.89
CA LYS A 277 20.49 1.34 7.85
C LYS A 277 20.93 1.81 6.46
N VAL A 278 21.17 0.88 5.55
CA VAL A 278 21.53 1.17 4.15
C VAL A 278 20.33 1.75 3.41
N ASN A 279 19.15 1.14 3.58
CA ASN A 279 17.90 1.65 3.05
C ASN A 279 17.12 2.37 4.16
N GLN A 280 17.16 3.70 4.17
CA GLN A 280 16.43 4.53 5.14
C GLN A 280 15.02 4.88 4.63
N ALA A 281 14.83 4.94 3.30
CA ALA A 281 13.57 5.32 2.69
C ALA A 281 12.52 4.19 2.69
N GLY A 282 12.95 2.92 2.77
CA GLY A 282 12.07 1.75 2.79
C GLY A 282 11.28 1.59 1.48
N VAL A 283 10.00 1.25 1.58
CA VAL A 283 9.08 1.04 0.45
C VAL A 283 8.35 2.33 0.03
N ILE A 284 8.45 3.38 0.83
CA ILE A 284 7.69 4.63 0.65
C ILE A 284 7.92 5.27 -0.73
N PRO A 285 9.14 5.37 -1.29
CA PRO A 285 9.39 5.95 -2.60
C PRO A 285 8.63 5.27 -3.75
N VAL A 286 8.49 3.95 -3.71
CA VAL A 286 7.77 3.19 -4.74
C VAL A 286 6.27 3.52 -4.71
N ILE A 287 5.71 3.61 -3.50
CA ILE A 287 4.29 3.97 -3.32
C ILE A 287 4.04 5.41 -3.77
N PHE A 288 4.99 6.33 -3.52
CA PHE A 288 4.91 7.71 -3.94
C PHE A 288 4.97 7.85 -5.47
N ALA A 289 5.92 7.19 -6.11
CA ALA A 289 6.06 7.21 -7.55
C ALA A 289 4.80 6.67 -8.25
N SER A 290 4.28 5.53 -7.82
CA SER A 290 3.06 4.93 -8.38
C SER A 290 1.83 5.81 -8.17
N SER A 291 1.66 6.41 -7.00
CA SER A 291 0.54 7.31 -6.71
C SER A 291 0.60 8.61 -7.53
N LEU A 292 1.80 9.16 -7.72
CA LEU A 292 1.99 10.36 -8.54
C LEU A 292 1.69 10.09 -10.03
N LEU A 293 2.11 8.92 -10.54
CA LEU A 293 1.83 8.52 -11.91
C LEU A 293 0.36 8.18 -12.16
N TYR A 294 -0.38 7.83 -11.10
CA TYR A 294 -1.80 7.60 -11.19
C TYR A 294 -2.61 8.88 -11.43
N LEU A 295 -2.19 10.03 -10.89
CA LEU A 295 -2.93 11.29 -11.02
C LEU A 295 -3.13 11.75 -12.48
N PRO A 296 -2.12 11.80 -13.35
CA PRO A 296 -2.30 12.14 -14.76
C PRO A 296 -3.25 11.19 -15.50
N SER A 297 -3.15 9.89 -15.24
CA SER A 297 -4.03 8.90 -15.86
C SER A 297 -5.49 9.07 -15.43
N LEU A 298 -5.73 9.47 -14.18
CA LEU A 298 -7.05 9.78 -13.67
C LEU A 298 -7.65 11.03 -14.33
N ILE A 299 -6.84 12.09 -14.53
CA ILE A 299 -7.27 13.32 -15.23
C ILE A 299 -7.65 13.01 -16.69
N VAL A 300 -6.84 12.19 -17.38
CA VAL A 300 -7.14 11.76 -18.76
C VAL A 300 -8.46 11.01 -18.84
N GLN A 301 -8.74 10.13 -17.89
CA GLN A 301 -9.99 9.38 -17.84
C GLN A 301 -11.21 10.29 -17.60
N LEU A 302 -11.08 11.32 -16.78
CA LEU A 302 -12.14 12.31 -16.53
C LEU A 302 -12.42 13.19 -17.75
N THR A 303 -11.37 13.66 -18.43
CA THR A 303 -11.50 14.63 -19.53
C THR A 303 -11.96 13.98 -20.83
N GLY A 304 -11.84 12.66 -20.95
CA GLY A 304 -12.09 11.92 -22.18
C GLY A 304 -10.91 12.04 -23.17
N SER A 305 -10.66 10.98 -23.92
CA SER A 305 -9.46 10.81 -24.76
C SER A 305 -9.43 11.65 -26.05
N GLN A 306 -10.25 12.69 -26.18
CA GLN A 306 -10.34 13.49 -27.40
C GLN A 306 -9.24 14.57 -27.54
N ALA A 307 -8.64 15.00 -26.45
CA ALA A 307 -7.59 16.01 -26.48
C ALA A 307 -6.22 15.38 -26.81
N ALA A 308 -5.42 16.05 -27.65
CA ALA A 308 -4.11 15.55 -28.09
C ALA A 308 -3.14 15.26 -26.92
N TRP A 309 -3.15 16.09 -25.87
CA TRP A 309 -2.37 15.85 -24.65
C TRP A 309 -2.83 14.61 -23.87
N ALA A 310 -4.16 14.34 -23.87
CA ALA A 310 -4.71 13.19 -23.17
C ALA A 310 -4.31 11.88 -23.87
N GLN A 311 -4.32 11.87 -25.22
CA GLN A 311 -3.83 10.75 -26.02
C GLN A 311 -2.34 10.52 -25.81
N TRP A 312 -1.55 11.59 -25.73
CA TRP A 312 -0.12 11.49 -25.45
C TRP A 312 0.13 10.87 -24.09
N VAL A 313 -0.54 11.35 -23.03
CA VAL A 313 -0.44 10.78 -21.67
C VAL A 313 -0.88 9.32 -21.66
N ALA A 314 -2.02 9.00 -22.25
CA ALA A 314 -2.53 7.62 -22.33
C ALA A 314 -1.56 6.69 -23.05
N THR A 315 -0.84 7.19 -24.07
CA THR A 315 0.10 6.38 -24.85
C THR A 315 1.43 6.18 -24.13
N TYR A 316 1.99 7.21 -23.50
CA TYR A 316 3.33 7.14 -22.89
C TYR A 316 3.32 6.77 -21.40
N MET A 317 2.21 6.98 -20.70
CA MET A 317 2.04 6.65 -19.27
C MET A 317 1.26 5.36 -19.03
N ASP A 318 1.13 4.51 -20.04
CA ASP A 318 0.59 3.17 -19.86
C ASP A 318 1.60 2.28 -19.11
N PRO A 319 1.22 1.59 -18.02
CA PRO A 319 2.11 0.78 -17.19
C PRO A 319 2.93 -0.28 -17.94
N GLY A 320 2.46 -0.73 -19.10
CA GLY A 320 3.18 -1.69 -19.96
C GLY A 320 4.28 -1.07 -20.84
N ARG A 321 4.41 0.26 -20.88
CA ARG A 321 5.35 0.93 -21.79
C ARG A 321 6.64 1.37 -21.11
N SER A 322 7.71 1.45 -21.92
CA SER A 322 9.04 1.88 -21.47
C SER A 322 9.05 3.29 -20.88
N GLY A 323 8.21 4.20 -21.39
CA GLY A 323 8.07 5.56 -20.87
C GLY A 323 7.61 5.60 -19.42
N TYR A 324 6.59 4.82 -19.07
CA TYR A 324 6.11 4.68 -17.70
C TYR A 324 7.19 4.09 -16.78
N LEU A 325 7.84 3.02 -17.21
CA LEU A 325 8.90 2.35 -16.42
C LEU A 325 10.07 3.31 -16.15
N THR A 326 10.51 4.05 -17.15
CA THR A 326 11.60 5.03 -17.00
C THR A 326 11.22 6.15 -16.05
N LEU A 327 10.02 6.72 -16.20
CA LEU A 327 9.54 7.80 -15.34
C LEU A 327 9.31 7.32 -13.90
N ASN A 328 8.76 6.13 -13.73
CA ASN A 328 8.60 5.50 -12.41
C ASN A 328 9.95 5.29 -11.73
N PHE A 329 10.95 4.77 -12.45
CA PHE A 329 12.30 4.60 -11.93
C PHE A 329 12.93 5.93 -11.49
N LEU A 330 12.83 6.99 -12.34
CA LEU A 330 13.34 8.31 -12.00
C LEU A 330 12.65 8.91 -10.79
N LEU A 331 11.33 8.75 -10.66
CA LEU A 331 10.59 9.21 -9.49
C LEU A 331 10.98 8.43 -8.22
N ILE A 332 11.16 7.12 -8.31
CA ILE A 332 11.65 6.32 -7.17
C ILE A 332 13.02 6.84 -6.72
N MET A 333 13.95 7.08 -7.66
CA MET A 333 15.27 7.63 -7.34
C MET A 333 15.20 9.03 -6.72
N PHE A 334 14.26 9.86 -7.16
CA PHE A 334 14.05 11.20 -6.61
C PHE A 334 13.51 11.17 -5.17
N PHE A 335 12.63 10.23 -4.86
CA PHE A 335 12.02 10.12 -3.52
C PHE A 335 12.86 9.27 -2.54
N ALA A 336 13.82 8.51 -3.01
CA ALA A 336 14.73 7.71 -2.18
C ALA A 336 15.88 8.52 -1.61
#